data_f0e3c5e567eaf45e00029b851a0cd88d
#
_entry.id   f0e3c5e567eaf45e00029b851a0cd88d
#
_cell.length_a   1.000
_cell.length_b   1.000
_cell.length_c   1.000
_cell.angle_alpha   90.00
_cell.angle_beta   90.00
_cell.angle_gamma   90.00
#
_symmetry.space_group_name_H-M   'P 1'
#
loop_
_entity.id
_entity.type
_entity.pdbx_description
1 polymer ?
#
loop_
_entity_poly.entity_id
_entity_poly.type
_entity_poly.pdbx_seq_one_letter_code
_entity_poly.pdbx_strand_id
1 'polypeptide(L)'
;PDLNQIVALSASDDAVIPTTVAPSGPDETLPPPPVRVMVVGDSFALSVGLGLEHWANESGQIGVLNTGIVGCGFGRGGMNRGINLEREWPDACKERDQILAQKMGVFQPDIVLLTGGMWDITDRKLDGTDTWTHVGEPVYDAYLEAEFRYLTDFLGSTGATVVWTTAPTFSPEYNPQTFMGKPPYYEARPGRSERYNEILRRALEARPNSRVVAL
;
A
#
# COMPACT_ATOMS: atom_id res chain seq x y z
N PRO A 1 19.28 -1.12 -7.43
CA PRO A 1 18.57 -0.50 -8.56
C PRO A 1 18.42 1.00 -8.31
N ASP A 2 18.60 1.79 -9.37
CA ASP A 2 18.41 3.22 -9.33
C ASP A 2 16.94 3.56 -9.03
N LEU A 3 16.67 4.60 -8.23
CA LEU A 3 15.32 5.08 -7.93
C LEU A 3 14.48 5.35 -9.18
N ASN A 4 15.11 5.81 -10.26
CA ASN A 4 14.44 6.03 -11.55
C ASN A 4 13.97 4.72 -12.19
N GLN A 5 14.70 3.60 -11.99
CA GLN A 5 14.28 2.29 -12.46
C GLN A 5 13.11 1.75 -11.63
N ILE A 6 13.11 1.99 -10.32
CA ILE A 6 12.00 1.61 -9.44
C ILE A 6 10.72 2.38 -9.79
N VAL A 7 10.83 3.68 -10.07
CA VAL A 7 9.69 4.50 -10.51
C VAL A 7 9.15 4.03 -11.86
N ALA A 8 10.03 3.64 -12.80
CA ALA A 8 9.61 3.10 -14.09
C ALA A 8 8.84 1.77 -13.96
N LEU A 9 9.23 0.93 -12.99
CA LEU A 9 8.52 -0.33 -12.70
C LEU A 9 7.13 -0.09 -12.11
N SER A 10 6.93 0.98 -11.32
CA SER A 10 5.62 1.32 -10.76
C SER A 10 4.61 1.80 -11.82
N ALA A 11 5.09 2.19 -12.99
CA ALA A 11 4.26 2.66 -14.11
C ALA A 11 3.90 1.54 -15.11
N SER A 12 4.33 0.28 -14.88
CA SER A 12 3.96 -0.82 -15.77
C SER A 12 2.47 -1.15 -15.62
N ASP A 13 1.76 -1.11 -16.74
CA ASP A 13 0.32 -1.47 -16.81
C ASP A 13 0.09 -2.99 -16.89
N ASP A 14 1.16 -3.78 -16.89
CA ASP A 14 1.10 -5.21 -17.13
C ASP A 14 0.67 -5.97 -15.86
N ALA A 15 -0.62 -6.30 -15.80
CA ALA A 15 -1.09 -7.33 -14.88
C ALA A 15 -0.56 -8.68 -15.33
N VAL A 16 0.21 -9.34 -14.47
CA VAL A 16 0.67 -10.71 -14.73
C VAL A 16 -0.49 -11.67 -14.47
N ILE A 17 -1.21 -12.02 -15.53
CA ILE A 17 -2.25 -13.06 -15.48
C ILE A 17 -1.64 -14.33 -16.08
N PRO A 18 -1.52 -15.43 -15.32
CA PRO A 18 -1.02 -16.68 -15.86
C PRO A 18 -1.88 -17.13 -17.03
N THR A 19 -1.24 -17.47 -18.14
CA THR A 19 -1.95 -18.03 -19.29
C THR A 19 -2.43 -19.43 -18.93
N THR A 20 -3.73 -19.63 -18.84
CA THR A 20 -4.31 -20.97 -18.65
C THR A 20 -4.01 -21.83 -19.87
N VAL A 21 -3.36 -22.97 -19.65
CA VAL A 21 -3.20 -24.00 -20.68
C VAL A 21 -4.58 -24.61 -20.94
N ALA A 22 -5.03 -24.63 -22.18
CA ALA A 22 -6.28 -25.26 -22.53
C ALA A 22 -6.22 -26.77 -22.26
N PRO A 23 -7.28 -27.41 -21.69
CA PRO A 23 -7.28 -28.82 -21.41
C PRO A 23 -7.18 -29.64 -22.71
N SER A 24 -6.37 -30.69 -22.68
CA SER A 24 -6.04 -31.52 -23.84
C SER A 24 -6.98 -32.73 -24.07
N GLY A 25 -8.10 -32.82 -23.33
CA GLY A 25 -9.05 -33.94 -23.46
C GLY A 25 -10.49 -33.62 -23.06
N PRO A 26 -11.49 -34.44 -23.48
CA PRO A 26 -12.89 -34.17 -23.26
C PRO A 26 -13.40 -34.33 -21.81
N ASP A 27 -12.58 -34.82 -20.89
CA ASP A 27 -12.93 -35.04 -19.46
C ASP A 27 -12.04 -34.22 -18.49
N GLU A 28 -11.14 -33.37 -18.98
CA GLU A 28 -10.34 -32.51 -18.12
C GLU A 28 -11.14 -31.27 -17.72
N THR A 29 -11.53 -31.16 -16.46
CA THR A 29 -12.06 -29.94 -15.91
C THR A 29 -10.98 -28.87 -15.91
N LEU A 30 -11.27 -27.68 -16.46
CA LEU A 30 -10.35 -26.54 -16.38
C LEU A 30 -9.93 -26.31 -14.92
N PRO A 31 -8.64 -26.08 -14.67
CA PRO A 31 -8.23 -25.67 -13.33
C PRO A 31 -8.99 -24.40 -12.93
N PRO A 32 -9.30 -24.22 -11.64
CA PRO A 32 -9.94 -22.99 -11.20
C PRO A 32 -9.09 -21.80 -11.63
N PRO A 33 -9.71 -20.66 -12.01
CA PRO A 33 -8.96 -19.47 -12.38
C PRO A 33 -8.08 -19.03 -11.20
N PRO A 34 -6.89 -18.49 -11.46
CA PRO A 34 -6.01 -18.03 -10.42
C PRO A 34 -6.66 -16.91 -9.60
N VAL A 35 -6.44 -16.92 -8.29
CA VAL A 35 -6.88 -15.83 -7.40
C VAL A 35 -6.19 -14.54 -7.81
N ARG A 36 -6.94 -13.48 -8.05
CA ARG A 36 -6.43 -12.18 -8.51
C ARG A 36 -6.12 -11.29 -7.31
N VAL A 37 -4.86 -10.93 -7.14
CA VAL A 37 -4.36 -10.12 -6.04
C VAL A 37 -3.89 -8.77 -6.56
N MET A 38 -4.51 -7.69 -6.12
CA MET A 38 -4.04 -6.32 -6.39
C MET A 38 -3.27 -5.81 -5.17
N VAL A 39 -2.02 -5.37 -5.39
CA VAL A 39 -1.15 -4.83 -4.32
C VAL A 39 -1.18 -3.31 -4.35
N VAL A 40 -1.48 -2.68 -3.21
CA VAL A 40 -1.65 -1.23 -3.08
C VAL A 40 -0.77 -0.70 -1.94
N GLY A 41 -0.14 0.45 -2.13
CA GLY A 41 0.64 1.14 -1.10
C GLY A 41 1.82 1.92 -1.67
N ASP A 42 2.85 2.09 -0.86
CA ASP A 42 4.05 2.87 -1.18
C ASP A 42 5.16 2.01 -1.84
N SER A 43 6.42 2.45 -1.73
CA SER A 43 7.58 1.71 -2.26
C SER A 43 7.77 0.33 -1.61
N PHE A 44 7.29 0.13 -0.38
CA PHE A 44 7.29 -1.18 0.26
C PHE A 44 6.30 -2.11 -0.43
N ALA A 45 5.08 -1.62 -0.72
CA ALA A 45 4.09 -2.36 -1.50
C ALA A 45 4.60 -2.71 -2.89
N LEU A 46 5.27 -1.76 -3.57
CA LEU A 46 5.91 -2.02 -4.86
C LEU A 46 6.89 -3.20 -4.78
N SER A 47 7.74 -3.23 -3.75
CA SER A 47 8.71 -4.32 -3.56
C SER A 47 8.05 -5.66 -3.26
N VAL A 48 7.03 -5.67 -2.41
CA VAL A 48 6.23 -6.87 -2.10
C VAL A 48 5.52 -7.37 -3.35
N GLY A 49 4.93 -6.46 -4.12
CA GLY A 49 4.24 -6.77 -5.38
C GLY A 49 5.17 -7.43 -6.39
N LEU A 50 6.39 -6.92 -6.59
CA LEU A 50 7.39 -7.54 -7.47
C LEU A 50 7.73 -8.98 -7.04
N GLY A 51 7.86 -9.23 -5.73
CA GLY A 51 8.06 -10.58 -5.21
C GLY A 51 6.88 -11.51 -5.47
N LEU A 52 5.66 -11.00 -5.29
CA LEU A 52 4.44 -11.74 -5.57
C LEU A 52 4.25 -12.03 -7.07
N GLU A 53 4.58 -11.08 -7.95
CA GLU A 53 4.56 -11.27 -9.41
C GLU A 53 5.53 -12.38 -9.83
N HIS A 54 6.74 -12.36 -9.26
CA HIS A 54 7.72 -13.42 -9.52
C HIS A 54 7.18 -14.80 -9.11
N TRP A 55 6.68 -14.92 -7.89
CA TRP A 55 6.07 -16.17 -7.40
C TRP A 55 4.82 -16.59 -8.21
N ALA A 56 4.00 -15.63 -8.61
CA ALA A 56 2.82 -15.88 -9.44
C ALA A 56 3.20 -16.52 -10.79
N ASN A 57 4.25 -15.99 -11.43
CA ASN A 57 4.76 -16.51 -12.70
C ASN A 57 5.31 -17.95 -12.58
N GLU A 58 5.93 -18.28 -11.45
CA GLU A 58 6.48 -19.62 -11.22
C GLU A 58 5.39 -20.62 -10.83
N SER A 59 4.46 -20.22 -10.00
CA SER A 59 3.45 -21.13 -9.41
C SER A 59 2.18 -21.29 -10.24
N GLY A 60 1.80 -20.27 -11.00
CA GLY A 60 0.52 -20.20 -11.70
C GLY A 60 -0.72 -20.14 -10.80
N GLN A 61 -0.56 -20.01 -9.48
CA GLN A 61 -1.66 -20.09 -8.51
C GLN A 61 -2.42 -18.78 -8.33
N ILE A 62 -1.74 -17.63 -8.54
CA ILE A 62 -2.34 -16.31 -8.43
C ILE A 62 -2.02 -15.46 -9.66
N GLY A 63 -2.90 -14.50 -9.98
CA GLY A 63 -2.59 -13.37 -10.84
C GLY A 63 -2.32 -12.16 -9.98
N VAL A 64 -1.29 -11.38 -10.28
CA VAL A 64 -0.89 -10.21 -9.48
C VAL A 64 -0.96 -8.95 -10.33
N LEU A 65 -1.54 -7.90 -9.76
CA LEU A 65 -1.46 -6.52 -10.27
C LEU A 65 -0.79 -5.65 -9.21
N ASN A 66 0.43 -5.23 -9.47
CA ASN A 66 1.17 -4.35 -8.58
C ASN A 66 0.82 -2.88 -8.88
N THR A 67 0.27 -2.20 -7.90
CA THR A 67 -0.10 -0.77 -7.99
C THR A 67 0.62 0.08 -6.94
N GLY A 68 1.72 -0.41 -6.39
CA GLY A 68 2.54 0.33 -5.43
C GLY A 68 3.12 1.61 -6.06
N ILE A 69 3.00 2.74 -5.38
CA ILE A 69 3.48 4.05 -5.86
C ILE A 69 4.52 4.59 -4.88
N VAL A 70 5.75 4.77 -5.36
CA VAL A 70 6.85 5.28 -4.51
C VAL A 70 6.47 6.58 -3.83
N GLY A 71 6.55 6.59 -2.51
CA GLY A 71 6.30 7.79 -1.71
C GLY A 71 4.85 8.08 -1.38
N CYS A 72 3.89 7.27 -1.82
CA CYS A 72 2.48 7.43 -1.51
C CYS A 72 2.10 6.71 -0.22
N GLY A 73 1.83 7.46 0.85
CA GLY A 73 1.13 6.94 2.01
C GLY A 73 -0.35 6.65 1.71
N PHE A 74 -1.01 6.05 2.66
CA PHE A 74 -2.46 5.78 2.57
C PHE A 74 -3.29 7.03 2.80
N GLY A 75 -2.85 7.91 3.71
CA GLY A 75 -3.46 9.21 3.93
C GLY A 75 -3.27 10.16 2.75
N ARG A 76 -4.30 10.95 2.42
CA ARG A 76 -4.33 11.88 1.29
C ARG A 76 -3.99 13.31 1.69
N GLY A 77 -3.42 14.05 0.72
CA GLY A 77 -3.20 15.49 0.84
C GLY A 77 -2.10 15.92 1.81
N GLY A 78 -1.98 17.23 1.96
CA GLY A 78 -1.07 17.85 2.90
C GLY A 78 0.41 17.75 2.58
N MET A 79 1.24 17.99 3.59
CA MET A 79 2.70 17.86 3.52
C MET A 79 3.19 16.82 4.50
N ASN A 80 4.17 16.03 4.09
CA ASN A 80 4.85 15.07 4.97
C ASN A 80 6.24 15.59 5.37
N ARG A 81 6.65 15.25 6.59
CA ARG A 81 8.02 15.42 7.05
C ARG A 81 8.55 14.08 7.53
N GLY A 82 9.32 13.44 6.70
CA GLY A 82 9.95 12.15 6.97
C GLY A 82 11.29 12.02 6.28
N ILE A 83 12.16 11.16 6.79
CA ILE A 83 13.54 11.00 6.31
C ILE A 83 14.27 12.36 6.22
N ASN A 84 13.98 13.27 7.16
CA ASN A 84 14.47 14.66 7.19
C ASN A 84 14.14 15.49 5.93
N LEU A 85 13.12 15.12 5.20
CA LEU A 85 12.60 15.85 4.06
C LEU A 85 11.18 16.35 4.34
N GLU A 86 10.93 17.61 4.00
CA GLU A 86 9.60 18.18 3.94
C GLU A 86 9.16 18.19 2.48
N ARG A 87 7.99 17.64 2.20
CA ARG A 87 7.47 17.59 0.84
C ARG A 87 5.95 17.59 0.82
N GLU A 88 5.40 18.18 -0.19
CA GLU A 88 3.98 18.03 -0.52
C GLU A 88 3.67 16.57 -0.87
N TRP A 89 2.39 16.23 -0.77
CA TRP A 89 1.90 14.95 -1.25
C TRP A 89 2.21 14.82 -2.74
N PRO A 90 2.93 13.76 -3.17
CA PRO A 90 3.42 13.65 -4.54
C PRO A 90 2.29 13.71 -5.58
N ASP A 91 2.55 14.32 -6.74
CA ASP A 91 1.55 14.42 -7.81
C ASP A 91 1.04 13.06 -8.26
N ALA A 92 1.92 12.05 -8.35
CA ALA A 92 1.53 10.67 -8.66
C ALA A 92 0.51 10.07 -7.68
N CYS A 93 0.40 10.62 -6.46
CA CYS A 93 -0.56 10.17 -5.46
C CYS A 93 -1.92 10.88 -5.60
N LYS A 94 -1.97 12.03 -6.25
CA LYS A 94 -3.21 12.83 -6.38
C LYS A 94 -4.27 12.11 -7.22
N GLU A 95 -3.84 11.34 -8.21
CA GLU A 95 -4.71 10.56 -9.09
C GLU A 95 -4.89 9.10 -8.66
N ARG A 96 -4.29 8.72 -7.52
CA ARG A 96 -4.28 7.33 -7.03
C ARG A 96 -5.65 6.68 -7.05
N ASP A 97 -6.65 7.34 -6.48
CA ASP A 97 -7.98 6.74 -6.33
C ASP A 97 -8.66 6.55 -7.70
N GLN A 98 -8.44 7.46 -8.67
CA GLN A 98 -8.93 7.31 -10.04
C GLN A 98 -8.24 6.15 -10.75
N ILE A 99 -6.92 6.04 -10.64
CA ILE A 99 -6.13 4.96 -11.22
C ILE A 99 -6.54 3.61 -10.63
N LEU A 100 -6.69 3.53 -9.31
CA LEU A 100 -7.14 2.31 -8.64
C LEU A 100 -8.55 1.89 -9.09
N ALA A 101 -9.49 2.84 -9.24
CA ALA A 101 -10.83 2.54 -9.75
C ALA A 101 -10.79 1.93 -11.15
N GLN A 102 -9.99 2.49 -12.06
CA GLN A 102 -9.81 1.96 -13.41
C GLN A 102 -9.20 0.55 -13.39
N LYS A 103 -8.13 0.36 -12.62
CA LYS A 103 -7.45 -0.93 -12.49
C LYS A 103 -8.35 -2.00 -11.86
N MET A 104 -9.12 -1.66 -10.82
CA MET A 104 -10.13 -2.58 -10.25
C MET A 104 -11.19 -2.98 -11.26
N GLY A 105 -11.67 -2.05 -12.10
CA GLY A 105 -12.67 -2.33 -13.13
C GLY A 105 -12.19 -3.33 -14.18
N VAL A 106 -10.91 -3.27 -14.56
CA VAL A 106 -10.29 -4.16 -15.55
C VAL A 106 -9.85 -5.49 -14.93
N PHE A 107 -9.09 -5.41 -13.85
CA PHE A 107 -8.46 -6.57 -13.21
C PHE A 107 -9.43 -7.39 -12.37
N GLN A 108 -10.46 -6.75 -11.79
CA GLN A 108 -11.46 -7.36 -10.92
C GLN A 108 -10.83 -8.21 -9.81
N PRO A 109 -10.06 -7.62 -8.89
CA PRO A 109 -9.35 -8.37 -7.87
C PRO A 109 -10.29 -9.15 -6.94
N ASP A 110 -9.89 -10.36 -6.57
CA ASP A 110 -10.52 -11.14 -5.50
C ASP A 110 -10.00 -10.71 -4.13
N ILE A 111 -8.72 -10.28 -4.10
CA ILE A 111 -8.03 -9.76 -2.91
C ILE A 111 -7.34 -8.44 -3.26
N VAL A 112 -7.48 -7.43 -2.38
CA VAL A 112 -6.65 -6.23 -2.41
C VAL A 112 -5.76 -6.25 -1.17
N LEU A 113 -4.45 -6.33 -1.38
CA LEU A 113 -3.43 -6.31 -0.34
C LEU A 113 -2.88 -4.89 -0.17
N LEU A 114 -3.14 -4.27 0.98
CA LEU A 114 -2.54 -2.99 1.34
C LEU A 114 -1.36 -3.20 2.28
N THR A 115 -0.20 -2.70 1.89
CA THR A 115 1.03 -2.86 2.66
C THR A 115 1.90 -1.62 2.55
N GLY A 116 2.58 -1.24 3.65
CA GLY A 116 3.37 -0.02 3.75
C GLY A 116 3.12 0.71 5.06
N GLY A 117 3.02 2.04 5.02
CA GLY A 117 2.66 2.87 6.17
C GLY A 117 3.77 3.81 6.66
N MET A 118 4.98 3.72 6.13
CA MET A 118 6.08 4.61 6.53
C MET A 118 5.69 6.09 6.40
N TRP A 119 5.05 6.46 5.30
CA TRP A 119 4.67 7.85 5.03
C TRP A 119 3.48 8.34 5.88
N ASP A 120 2.77 7.44 6.52
CA ASP A 120 1.64 7.76 7.39
C ASP A 120 2.06 7.84 8.87
N ILE A 121 3.20 7.28 9.25
CA ILE A 121 3.79 7.45 10.59
C ILE A 121 4.75 8.64 10.70
N THR A 122 5.04 9.33 9.58
CA THR A 122 5.80 10.58 9.56
C THR A 122 4.98 11.73 10.15
N ASP A 123 5.61 12.87 10.41
CA ASP A 123 4.86 14.10 10.69
C ASP A 123 4.14 14.56 9.42
N ARG A 124 2.94 15.11 9.58
CA ARG A 124 2.13 15.65 8.48
C ARG A 124 1.49 16.98 8.85
N LYS A 125 1.46 17.89 7.91
CA LYS A 125 0.50 19.01 7.92
C LYS A 125 -0.72 18.57 7.14
N LEU A 126 -1.88 18.61 7.76
CA LEU A 126 -3.14 18.32 7.06
C LEU A 126 -3.53 19.50 6.15
N ASP A 127 -4.31 19.24 5.11
CA ASP A 127 -4.79 20.28 4.22
C ASP A 127 -5.51 21.40 4.99
N GLY A 128 -5.17 22.63 4.65
CA GLY A 128 -5.73 23.82 5.32
C GLY A 128 -5.15 24.13 6.71
N THR A 129 -4.08 23.42 7.13
CA THR A 129 -3.41 23.69 8.41
C THR A 129 -1.93 24.00 8.20
N ASP A 130 -1.37 24.83 9.10
CA ASP A 130 0.07 25.11 9.14
C ASP A 130 0.80 24.37 10.28
N THR A 131 0.07 23.53 11.00
CA THR A 131 0.60 22.83 12.18
C THR A 131 1.01 21.41 11.79
N TRP A 132 2.23 21.03 12.18
CA TRP A 132 2.66 19.64 12.10
C TRP A 132 1.95 18.80 13.14
N THR A 133 1.39 17.69 12.71
CA THR A 133 0.74 16.68 13.56
C THR A 133 1.27 15.30 13.23
N HIS A 134 1.01 14.31 14.08
CA HIS A 134 1.54 12.96 13.91
C HIS A 134 0.67 11.91 14.60
N VAL A 135 0.95 10.66 14.32
CA VAL A 135 0.34 9.50 14.99
C VAL A 135 0.50 9.62 16.52
N GLY A 136 -0.60 9.47 17.24
CA GLY A 136 -0.70 9.66 18.69
C GLY A 136 -1.33 11.00 19.09
N GLU A 137 -1.49 11.94 18.15
CA GLU A 137 -2.27 13.15 18.38
C GLU A 137 -3.72 12.95 17.93
N PRO A 138 -4.72 13.35 18.73
CA PRO A 138 -6.12 13.02 18.45
C PRO A 138 -6.61 13.46 17.07
N VAL A 139 -6.16 14.62 16.59
CA VAL A 139 -6.55 15.14 15.26
C VAL A 139 -6.00 14.27 14.14
N TYR A 140 -4.76 13.84 14.25
CA TYR A 140 -4.13 12.98 13.24
C TYR A 140 -4.65 11.55 13.31
N ASP A 141 -4.84 11.03 14.50
CA ASP A 141 -5.42 9.69 14.70
C ASP A 141 -6.82 9.59 14.07
N ALA A 142 -7.65 10.62 14.25
CA ALA A 142 -8.98 10.67 13.64
C ALA A 142 -8.92 10.75 12.11
N TYR A 143 -8.02 11.59 11.57
CA TYR A 143 -7.78 11.68 10.14
C TYR A 143 -7.35 10.32 9.56
N LEU A 144 -6.35 9.68 10.17
CA LEU A 144 -5.80 8.42 9.69
C LEU A 144 -6.83 7.29 9.74
N GLU A 145 -7.63 7.24 10.81
CA GLU A 145 -8.74 6.30 10.93
C GLU A 145 -9.77 6.49 9.81
N ALA A 146 -10.09 7.74 9.47
CA ALA A 146 -11.01 8.04 8.37
C ALA A 146 -10.43 7.59 7.01
N GLU A 147 -9.13 7.80 6.77
CA GLU A 147 -8.46 7.36 5.54
C GLU A 147 -8.42 5.83 5.41
N PHE A 148 -8.16 5.09 6.50
CA PHE A 148 -8.21 3.63 6.49
C PHE A 148 -9.61 3.10 6.19
N ARG A 149 -10.63 3.69 6.80
CA ARG A 149 -12.03 3.35 6.52
C ARG A 149 -12.38 3.61 5.07
N TYR A 150 -12.06 4.80 4.59
CA TYR A 150 -12.32 5.18 3.20
C TYR A 150 -11.68 4.21 2.21
N LEU A 151 -10.37 3.94 2.33
CA LEU A 151 -9.68 3.03 1.42
C LEU A 151 -10.22 1.60 1.50
N THR A 152 -10.53 1.11 2.69
CA THR A 152 -11.11 -0.22 2.86
C THR A 152 -12.46 -0.33 2.17
N ASP A 153 -13.34 0.66 2.37
CA ASP A 153 -14.68 0.68 1.77
C ASP A 153 -14.58 0.86 0.24
N PHE A 154 -13.70 1.75 -0.22
CA PHE A 154 -13.47 2.00 -1.65
C PHE A 154 -12.95 0.75 -2.37
N LEU A 155 -11.89 0.13 -1.86
CA LEU A 155 -11.26 -1.03 -2.48
C LEU A 155 -12.09 -2.31 -2.35
N GLY A 156 -12.92 -2.39 -1.31
CA GLY A 156 -13.88 -3.48 -1.11
C GLY A 156 -15.19 -3.33 -1.89
N SER A 157 -15.41 -2.18 -2.56
CA SER A 157 -16.69 -1.86 -3.22
C SER A 157 -17.06 -2.81 -4.36
N THR A 158 -16.10 -3.49 -4.96
CA THR A 158 -16.29 -4.50 -6.00
C THR A 158 -16.49 -5.92 -5.48
N GLY A 159 -16.52 -6.11 -4.16
CA GLY A 159 -16.63 -7.41 -3.50
C GLY A 159 -15.30 -8.08 -3.17
N ALA A 160 -14.17 -7.44 -3.46
CA ALA A 160 -12.85 -7.93 -3.10
C ALA A 160 -12.67 -8.03 -1.57
N THR A 161 -11.94 -9.04 -1.10
CA THR A 161 -11.45 -9.06 0.28
C THR A 161 -10.29 -8.10 0.44
N VAL A 162 -10.41 -7.15 1.37
CA VAL A 162 -9.37 -6.16 1.63
C VAL A 162 -8.47 -6.64 2.77
N VAL A 163 -7.20 -6.86 2.47
CA VAL A 163 -6.20 -7.34 3.43
C VAL A 163 -5.18 -6.23 3.69
N TRP A 164 -5.08 -5.80 4.92
CA TRP A 164 -4.06 -4.87 5.38
C TRP A 164 -2.94 -5.60 6.10
N THR A 165 -1.71 -5.21 5.87
CA THR A 165 -0.61 -5.60 6.74
C THR A 165 -0.41 -4.55 7.82
N THR A 166 0.10 -4.96 8.98
CA THR A 166 0.60 -4.00 9.96
C THR A 166 1.83 -3.27 9.41
N ALA A 167 2.00 -2.00 9.77
CA ALA A 167 3.25 -1.31 9.51
C ALA A 167 4.34 -1.87 10.44
N PRO A 168 5.51 -2.23 9.93
CA PRO A 168 6.64 -2.64 10.76
C PRO A 168 7.15 -1.47 11.59
N THR A 169 7.92 -1.77 12.63
CA THR A 169 8.66 -0.72 13.34
C THR A 169 9.76 -0.19 12.42
N PHE A 170 9.68 1.09 12.08
CA PHE A 170 10.71 1.75 11.30
C PHE A 170 11.84 2.20 12.23
N SER A 171 12.98 1.54 12.10
CA SER A 171 14.24 1.97 12.67
C SER A 171 15.27 1.94 11.55
N PRO A 172 15.27 2.94 10.66
CA PRO A 172 16.24 2.97 9.58
C PRO A 172 17.64 3.04 10.19
N GLU A 173 18.38 1.95 10.08
CA GLU A 173 19.83 1.98 10.29
C GLU A 173 20.42 2.86 9.20
N TYR A 174 20.88 3.99 9.65
CA TYR A 174 21.23 5.06 8.78
C TYR A 174 22.67 4.93 8.28
N ASN A 175 22.83 4.90 6.97
CA ASN A 175 24.12 5.11 6.35
C ASN A 175 24.29 6.59 5.99
N PRO A 176 25.18 7.36 6.68
CA PRO A 176 25.37 8.79 6.42
C PRO A 176 25.88 9.12 5.01
N GLN A 177 26.26 8.13 4.24
CA GLN A 177 26.68 8.30 2.84
C GLN A 177 25.52 8.25 1.86
N THR A 178 24.32 7.87 2.30
CA THR A 178 23.11 7.87 1.48
C THR A 178 22.39 9.21 1.58
N PHE A 179 21.44 9.43 0.69
CA PHE A 179 20.62 10.65 0.63
C PHE A 179 19.60 10.80 1.77
N MET A 180 19.52 9.85 2.68
CA MET A 180 18.47 9.75 3.71
C MET A 180 18.61 10.75 4.88
N GLY A 181 19.55 11.67 4.84
CA GLY A 181 19.76 12.69 5.89
C GLY A 181 20.41 12.14 7.16
N LYS A 182 20.23 12.79 8.29
CA LYS A 182 20.79 12.42 9.60
C LYS A 182 19.70 12.26 10.65
N PRO A 183 19.80 11.26 11.58
CA PRO A 183 18.87 11.16 12.70
C PRO A 183 18.85 12.46 13.54
N PRO A 184 17.77 12.71 14.33
CA PRO A 184 16.64 11.80 14.54
C PRO A 184 15.64 11.82 13.39
N TYR A 185 15.06 10.66 13.06
CA TYR A 185 13.97 10.55 12.09
C TYR A 185 12.62 10.57 12.81
N TYR A 186 11.67 11.33 12.28
CA TYR A 186 10.33 11.47 12.88
C TYR A 186 9.56 10.14 12.87
N GLU A 187 9.69 9.37 11.81
CA GLU A 187 9.09 8.04 11.65
C GLU A 187 9.63 6.99 12.61
N ALA A 188 10.87 7.13 13.07
CA ALA A 188 11.50 6.19 14.00
C ALA A 188 11.19 6.48 15.48
N ARG A 189 10.27 7.39 15.78
CA ARG A 189 9.89 7.67 17.18
C ARG A 189 9.15 6.48 17.80
N PRO A 190 9.50 6.09 19.04
CA PRO A 190 8.85 4.97 19.73
C PRO A 190 7.33 5.12 19.78
N GLY A 191 6.62 4.02 19.61
CA GLY A 191 5.17 3.94 19.73
C GLY A 191 4.37 4.39 18.49
N ARG A 192 5.00 4.98 17.48
CA ARG A 192 4.26 5.45 16.29
C ARG A 192 3.71 4.31 15.45
N SER A 193 4.51 3.29 15.15
CA SER A 193 4.05 2.13 14.39
C SER A 193 3.00 1.33 15.17
N GLU A 194 3.17 1.17 16.46
CA GLU A 194 2.20 0.53 17.34
C GLU A 194 0.87 1.27 17.31
N ARG A 195 0.90 2.60 17.47
CA ARG A 195 -0.32 3.42 17.44
C ARG A 195 -0.99 3.41 16.08
N TYR A 196 -0.22 3.49 14.99
CA TYR A 196 -0.74 3.31 13.64
C TYR A 196 -1.51 1.98 13.51
N ASN A 197 -0.91 0.90 13.98
CA ASN A 197 -1.51 -0.44 13.92
C ASN A 197 -2.76 -0.58 14.81
N GLU A 198 -2.84 0.12 15.94
CA GLU A 198 -4.05 0.21 16.75
C GLU A 198 -5.17 0.92 16.01
N ILE A 199 -4.87 2.07 15.38
CA ILE A 199 -5.84 2.84 14.59
C ILE A 199 -6.35 1.99 13.42
N LEU A 200 -5.46 1.30 12.72
CA LEU A 200 -5.81 0.41 11.62
C LEU A 200 -6.80 -0.68 12.06
N ARG A 201 -6.48 -1.40 13.15
CA ARG A 201 -7.38 -2.45 13.65
C ARG A 201 -8.75 -1.88 14.02
N ARG A 202 -8.79 -0.75 14.72
CA ARG A 202 -10.04 -0.08 15.10
C ARG A 202 -10.84 0.37 13.87
N ALA A 203 -10.18 0.87 12.83
CA ALA A 203 -10.85 1.27 11.60
C ALA A 203 -11.57 0.11 10.91
N LEU A 204 -11.07 -1.12 11.06
CA LEU A 204 -11.57 -2.32 10.39
C LEU A 204 -12.55 -3.17 11.21
N GLU A 205 -12.73 -2.90 12.51
CA GLU A 205 -13.57 -3.72 13.41
C GLU A 205 -14.97 -4.05 12.88
N ALA A 206 -15.62 -3.11 12.20
CA ALA A 206 -16.97 -3.28 11.66
C ALA A 206 -17.02 -3.66 10.16
N ARG A 207 -15.89 -4.13 9.59
CA ARG A 207 -15.75 -4.41 8.16
C ARG A 207 -15.50 -5.89 7.90
N PRO A 208 -16.57 -6.72 7.71
CA PRO A 208 -16.45 -8.18 7.68
C PRO A 208 -15.59 -8.70 6.52
N ASN A 209 -15.52 -7.96 5.40
CA ASN A 209 -14.71 -8.32 4.23
C ASN A 209 -13.29 -7.78 4.30
N SER A 210 -12.84 -7.34 5.47
CA SER A 210 -11.48 -6.88 5.68
C SER A 210 -10.74 -7.69 6.74
N ARG A 211 -9.41 -7.73 6.62
CA ARG A 211 -8.52 -8.45 7.56
C ARG A 211 -7.26 -7.63 7.80
N VAL A 212 -6.72 -7.76 9.00
CA VAL A 212 -5.38 -7.25 9.34
C VAL A 212 -4.47 -8.44 9.60
N VAL A 213 -3.36 -8.49 8.87
CA VAL A 213 -2.30 -9.50 9.00
C VAL A 213 -1.08 -8.84 9.61
N ALA A 214 -0.49 -9.47 10.61
CA ALA A 214 0.77 -8.99 11.18
C ALA A 214 1.93 -9.30 10.22
N LEU A 215 2.80 -8.31 10.01
CA LEU A 215 4.12 -8.46 9.43
C LEU A 215 5.14 -8.67 10.52
#